data_6d37d493c8c6f64af263fd598990c87e
#
_entry.id   6d37d493c8c6f64af263fd598990c87e
#
_cell.length_a   1.000
_cell.length_b   1.000
_cell.length_c   1.000
_cell.angle_alpha   90.00
_cell.angle_beta   90.00
_cell.angle_gamma   90.00
#
_symmetry.space_group_name_H-M   'P 1'
#
loop_
_entity.id
_entity.type
_entity.pdbx_description
1 polymer ?
#
loop_
_entity_poly.entity_id
_entity_poly.type
_entity_poly.pdbx_seq_one_letter_code
_entity_poly.pdbx_strand_id
1 'polypeptide(L)'
;ASSAYSIAEARVGLVIVPVNDAPVASGVAVITEPEDTTTPSASTVGSLFAATFSDAADQQRSPSNPLGSSANVLAAVAIVDNSTPSSMGTWRYSTDGGATWNTVAANLSDSKALVLSRTVRLEFVPTPEYNGTPSGLTVRLIDSSDVVVTGTTTGVNLLLTRQAIAGVDVTVN
;
A
#
# COMPACT_ATOMS: atom_id res chain seq x y z
N ALA A 1 56.99 -31.57 25.92
CA ALA A 1 56.05 -32.12 24.95
C ALA A 1 55.39 -30.95 24.19
N SER A 2 55.51 -30.92 22.87
CA SER A 2 54.80 -29.93 22.04
C SER A 2 53.37 -30.46 21.80
N SER A 3 52.36 -29.63 22.07
CA SER A 3 50.98 -29.94 21.76
C SER A 3 50.64 -29.52 20.33
N ALA A 4 49.89 -30.32 19.60
CA ALA A 4 49.35 -30.01 18.29
C ALA A 4 48.14 -29.02 18.34
N TYR A 5 47.69 -28.70 19.55
CA TYR A 5 46.54 -27.84 19.78
C TYR A 5 46.99 -26.46 20.24
N SER A 6 46.33 -25.42 19.76
CA SER A 6 46.54 -24.06 20.21
C SER A 6 46.00 -23.87 21.63
N ILE A 7 46.69 -23.01 22.43
CA ILE A 7 46.21 -22.61 23.77
C ILE A 7 45.11 -21.54 23.65
N ALA A 8 45.11 -20.79 22.52
CA ALA A 8 44.12 -19.77 22.24
C ALA A 8 42.94 -20.31 21.44
N GLU A 9 41.73 -19.90 21.79
CA GLU A 9 40.51 -20.24 21.09
C GLU A 9 40.33 -19.33 19.83
N ALA A 10 39.88 -19.95 18.74
CA ALA A 10 39.42 -19.25 17.57
C ALA A 10 37.86 -19.23 17.56
N ARG A 11 37.29 -18.10 17.18
CA ARG A 11 35.83 -17.98 17.09
C ARG A 11 35.41 -17.76 15.64
N VAL A 12 34.30 -18.37 15.26
CA VAL A 12 33.63 -18.12 13.97
C VAL A 12 32.42 -17.24 14.26
N GLY A 13 32.35 -16.11 13.59
CA GLY A 13 31.16 -15.23 13.59
C GLY A 13 30.24 -15.62 12.44
N LEU A 14 28.92 -15.54 12.67
CA LEU A 14 27.88 -15.71 11.66
C LEU A 14 26.98 -14.46 11.68
N VAL A 15 26.69 -13.92 10.51
CA VAL A 15 25.70 -12.84 10.31
C VAL A 15 24.64 -13.36 9.37
N ILE A 16 23.37 -13.26 9.78
CA ILE A 16 22.19 -13.55 8.95
C ILE A 16 21.60 -12.20 8.55
N VAL A 17 21.48 -11.97 7.25
CA VAL A 17 20.93 -10.73 6.69
C VAL A 17 19.43 -10.92 6.49
N PRO A 18 18.57 -10.01 6.97
CA PRO A 18 17.13 -10.08 6.75
C PRO A 18 16.80 -9.89 5.25
N VAL A 19 15.72 -10.53 4.82
CA VAL A 19 15.12 -10.37 3.50
C VAL A 19 13.73 -9.80 3.73
N ASN A 20 13.33 -8.82 2.92
CA ASN A 20 12.01 -8.23 2.99
C ASN A 20 10.94 -9.19 2.46
N ASP A 21 9.87 -9.37 3.21
CA ASP A 21 8.67 -10.08 2.78
C ASP A 21 7.61 -9.08 2.27
N ALA A 22 6.69 -9.55 1.42
CA ALA A 22 5.58 -8.72 0.98
C ALA A 22 4.61 -8.44 2.15
N PRO A 23 4.05 -7.22 2.26
CA PRO A 23 3.04 -6.94 3.26
C PRO A 23 1.79 -7.79 3.05
N VAL A 24 1.05 -8.05 4.11
CA VAL A 24 -0.25 -8.74 4.06
C VAL A 24 -1.35 -7.69 4.02
N ALA A 25 -2.24 -7.82 3.04
CA ALA A 25 -3.46 -7.04 2.96
C ALA A 25 -4.63 -7.84 3.56
N SER A 26 -5.47 -7.18 4.37
CA SER A 26 -6.65 -7.80 4.98
C SER A 26 -7.77 -6.77 5.16
N GLY A 27 -9.03 -7.26 5.09
CA GLY A 27 -10.19 -6.40 5.27
C GLY A 27 -10.49 -5.52 4.05
N VAL A 28 -11.34 -4.52 4.27
CA VAL A 28 -11.81 -3.56 3.26
C VAL A 28 -11.66 -2.16 3.81
N ALA A 29 -11.13 -1.25 3.02
CA ALA A 29 -11.18 0.18 3.33
C ALA A 29 -12.52 0.75 2.84
N VAL A 30 -13.21 1.52 3.69
CA VAL A 30 -14.54 2.03 3.40
C VAL A 30 -14.54 3.56 3.47
N ILE A 31 -15.16 4.20 2.48
CA ILE A 31 -15.54 5.62 2.50
C ILE A 31 -17.06 5.67 2.51
N THR A 32 -17.65 6.54 3.33
CA THR A 32 -19.09 6.78 3.38
C THR A 32 -19.35 8.23 3.03
N GLU A 33 -20.17 8.45 2.02
CA GLU A 33 -20.56 9.78 1.54
C GLU A 33 -22.07 9.91 1.49
N PRO A 34 -22.63 11.07 1.87
CA PRO A 34 -24.04 11.37 1.59
C PRO A 34 -24.26 11.50 0.08
N GLU A 35 -25.44 11.08 -0.40
CA GLU A 35 -25.89 11.45 -1.75
C GLU A 35 -25.92 12.98 -1.87
N ASP A 36 -25.73 13.51 -3.08
CA ASP A 36 -25.75 14.95 -3.39
C ASP A 36 -24.67 15.78 -2.68
N THR A 37 -23.67 15.16 -2.09
CA THR A 37 -22.58 15.93 -1.48
C THR A 37 -21.81 16.73 -2.53
N THR A 38 -21.65 18.05 -2.27
CA THR A 38 -20.84 18.95 -3.10
C THR A 38 -19.39 19.05 -2.59
N THR A 39 -19.14 18.57 -1.38
CA THR A 39 -17.84 18.57 -0.71
C THR A 39 -17.54 17.18 -0.13
N PRO A 40 -17.14 16.21 -1.00
CA PRO A 40 -16.84 14.86 -0.53
C PRO A 40 -15.73 14.84 0.51
N SER A 41 -15.80 13.86 1.41
CA SER A 41 -14.76 13.62 2.41
C SER A 41 -13.52 13.06 1.75
N ALA A 42 -12.36 13.70 1.96
CA ALA A 42 -11.10 13.23 1.42
C ALA A 42 -10.22 12.65 2.53
N SER A 43 -9.79 11.42 2.36
CA SER A 43 -8.85 10.75 3.26
C SER A 43 -7.48 10.60 2.62
N THR A 44 -6.41 10.63 3.43
CA THR A 44 -5.10 10.24 2.90
C THR A 44 -5.07 8.73 2.66
N VAL A 45 -4.33 8.31 1.65
CA VAL A 45 -4.08 6.89 1.37
C VAL A 45 -3.56 6.18 2.63
N GLY A 46 -2.62 6.83 3.36
CA GLY A 46 -2.07 6.26 4.58
C GLY A 46 -3.12 6.03 5.68
N SER A 47 -4.09 6.95 5.88
CA SER A 47 -5.14 6.78 6.89
C SER A 47 -6.21 5.77 6.43
N LEU A 48 -6.57 5.80 5.15
CA LEU A 48 -7.60 4.92 4.59
C LEU A 48 -7.21 3.44 4.65
N PHE A 49 -5.95 3.13 4.38
CA PHE A 49 -5.45 1.76 4.32
C PHE A 49 -4.68 1.31 5.58
N ALA A 50 -4.58 2.14 6.63
CA ALA A 50 -3.84 1.81 7.84
C ALA A 50 -4.30 0.49 8.50
N ALA A 51 -5.61 0.25 8.55
CA ALA A 51 -6.17 -0.94 9.17
C ALA A 51 -6.10 -2.21 8.29
N THR A 52 -5.85 -2.03 6.99
CA THR A 52 -5.78 -3.15 6.03
C THR A 52 -4.35 -3.63 5.78
N PHE A 53 -3.34 -2.91 6.28
CA PHE A 53 -1.93 -3.18 6.08
C PHE A 53 -1.30 -3.91 7.27
N SER A 54 -0.52 -4.93 7.01
CA SER A 54 0.34 -5.60 8.00
C SER A 54 1.64 -6.07 7.34
N ASP A 55 2.75 -5.83 8.04
CA ASP A 55 4.09 -6.28 7.67
C ASP A 55 4.73 -7.06 8.83
N ALA A 56 3.92 -7.84 9.52
CA ALA A 56 4.34 -8.58 10.71
C ALA A 56 5.40 -9.66 10.43
N ALA A 57 5.51 -10.13 9.18
CA ALA A 57 6.51 -11.12 8.78
C ALA A 57 7.94 -10.58 8.99
N ASP A 58 8.16 -9.29 8.70
CA ASP A 58 9.45 -8.64 8.85
C ASP A 58 9.76 -8.19 10.27
N GLN A 59 8.80 -8.29 11.19
CA GLN A 59 9.02 -7.90 12.59
C GLN A 59 9.78 -8.98 13.34
N GLN A 60 11.12 -8.99 13.23
CA GLN A 60 12.03 -9.90 13.92
C GLN A 60 12.65 -9.28 15.18
N ARG A 61 12.55 -7.96 15.34
CA ARG A 61 13.12 -7.26 16.47
C ARG A 61 12.32 -7.53 17.75
N SER A 62 13.00 -8.03 18.78
CA SER A 62 12.42 -8.35 20.07
C SER A 62 13.46 -8.16 21.18
N PRO A 63 13.09 -8.24 22.48
CA PRO A 63 14.06 -8.20 23.58
C PRO A 63 15.11 -9.32 23.50
N SER A 64 14.76 -10.48 22.93
CA SER A 64 15.68 -11.60 22.71
C SER A 64 16.45 -11.48 21.38
N ASN A 65 16.03 -10.62 20.47
CA ASN A 65 16.69 -10.34 19.18
C ASN A 65 16.73 -8.81 18.91
N PRO A 66 17.53 -8.03 19.67
CA PRO A 66 17.52 -6.57 19.55
C PRO A 66 18.08 -6.05 18.22
N LEU A 67 18.80 -6.88 17.46
CA LEU A 67 19.36 -6.57 16.14
C LEU A 67 18.49 -7.11 14.99
N GLY A 68 17.35 -7.70 15.28
CA GLY A 68 16.39 -8.15 14.27
C GLY A 68 15.83 -7.00 13.44
N SER A 69 15.29 -7.29 12.25
CA SER A 69 14.60 -6.34 11.39
C SER A 69 13.34 -5.79 12.06
N SER A 70 12.93 -4.61 11.70
CA SER A 70 11.64 -4.03 12.07
C SER A 70 10.70 -4.11 10.87
N ALA A 71 9.41 -4.31 11.13
CA ALA A 71 8.37 -4.24 10.10
C ALA A 71 8.44 -2.92 9.33
N ASN A 72 8.19 -2.98 8.05
CA ASN A 72 8.01 -1.81 7.20
C ASN A 72 6.65 -1.15 7.49
N VAL A 73 6.47 0.07 6.97
CA VAL A 73 5.20 0.79 7.05
C VAL A 73 4.59 0.92 5.67
N LEU A 74 3.28 1.17 5.60
CA LEU A 74 2.62 1.48 4.35
C LEU A 74 3.26 2.72 3.71
N ALA A 75 3.83 2.58 2.52
CA ALA A 75 4.42 3.67 1.75
C ALA A 75 3.46 4.22 0.69
N ALA A 76 2.71 3.35 0.03
CA ALA A 76 1.81 3.71 -1.05
C ALA A 76 0.77 2.62 -1.31
N VAL A 77 -0.16 2.92 -2.22
CA VAL A 77 -1.01 1.93 -2.89
C VAL A 77 -0.85 2.03 -4.39
N ALA A 78 -1.00 0.92 -5.08
CA ALA A 78 -1.12 0.87 -6.53
C ALA A 78 -2.57 0.49 -6.87
N ILE A 79 -3.33 1.39 -7.48
CA ILE A 79 -4.67 1.12 -7.98
C ILE A 79 -4.55 0.36 -9.29
N VAL A 80 -5.07 -0.84 -9.33
CA VAL A 80 -4.98 -1.76 -10.48
C VAL A 80 -6.30 -1.97 -11.18
N ASP A 81 -7.42 -1.55 -10.57
CA ASP A 81 -8.73 -1.53 -11.20
C ASP A 81 -9.58 -0.38 -10.67
N ASN A 82 -10.32 0.24 -11.58
CA ASN A 82 -11.41 1.17 -11.31
C ASN A 82 -12.54 0.85 -12.29
N SER A 83 -13.40 -0.07 -11.87
CA SER A 83 -14.57 -0.50 -12.66
C SER A 83 -15.85 0.29 -12.31
N THR A 84 -15.74 1.38 -11.54
CA THR A 84 -16.87 2.21 -11.15
C THR A 84 -17.49 2.91 -12.36
N PRO A 85 -18.76 2.64 -12.70
CA PRO A 85 -19.47 3.37 -13.75
C PRO A 85 -19.62 4.86 -13.39
N SER A 86 -19.45 5.75 -14.35
CA SER A 86 -19.65 7.19 -14.17
C SER A 86 -21.07 7.57 -13.75
N SER A 87 -22.07 6.70 -13.97
CA SER A 87 -23.42 6.86 -13.47
C SER A 87 -23.55 6.69 -11.94
N MET A 88 -22.57 6.13 -11.27
CA MET A 88 -22.54 5.97 -9.82
C MET A 88 -21.70 7.07 -9.14
N GLY A 89 -20.65 7.56 -9.82
CA GLY A 89 -19.77 8.57 -9.31
C GLY A 89 -18.37 8.50 -9.90
N THR A 90 -17.43 9.22 -9.30
CA THR A 90 -16.06 9.35 -9.81
C THR A 90 -15.05 9.35 -8.67
N TRP A 91 -14.06 8.46 -8.75
CA TRP A 91 -12.90 8.49 -7.88
C TRP A 91 -11.93 9.58 -8.30
N ARG A 92 -11.47 10.37 -7.35
CA ARG A 92 -10.48 11.44 -7.58
C ARG A 92 -9.37 11.38 -6.54
N TYR A 93 -8.18 11.83 -6.92
CA TYR A 93 -7.03 11.94 -6.03
C TYR A 93 -6.38 13.32 -6.15
N SER A 94 -5.73 13.76 -5.07
CA SER A 94 -5.01 15.03 -5.00
C SER A 94 -3.62 14.83 -4.41
N THR A 95 -2.61 15.36 -5.10
CA THR A 95 -1.20 15.34 -4.67
C THR A 95 -0.76 16.62 -3.96
N ASP A 96 -1.62 17.63 -3.90
CA ASP A 96 -1.36 18.97 -3.36
C ASP A 96 -2.26 19.33 -2.16
N GLY A 97 -2.70 18.29 -1.42
CA GLY A 97 -3.48 18.50 -0.21
C GLY A 97 -4.96 18.80 -0.44
N GLY A 98 -5.47 18.66 -1.65
CA GLY A 98 -6.85 18.93 -2.03
C GLY A 98 -7.04 20.23 -2.82
N ALA A 99 -5.96 20.92 -3.22
CA ALA A 99 -6.04 22.13 -4.03
C ALA A 99 -6.44 21.83 -5.47
N THR A 100 -5.92 20.73 -6.03
CA THR A 100 -6.33 20.23 -7.35
C THR A 100 -6.66 18.74 -7.30
N TRP A 101 -7.59 18.30 -8.16
CA TRP A 101 -8.09 16.94 -8.19
C TRP A 101 -7.96 16.33 -9.58
N ASN A 102 -7.46 15.11 -9.62
CA ASN A 102 -7.32 14.30 -10.83
C ASN A 102 -8.24 13.10 -10.76
N THR A 103 -8.89 12.75 -11.88
CA THR A 103 -9.73 11.56 -11.96
C THR A 103 -8.87 10.29 -11.99
N VAL A 104 -9.27 9.27 -11.25
CA VAL A 104 -8.69 7.92 -11.33
C VAL A 104 -9.18 7.28 -12.63
N ALA A 105 -8.25 6.93 -13.51
CA ALA A 105 -8.58 6.33 -14.81
C ALA A 105 -9.27 4.96 -14.68
N ALA A 106 -10.14 4.61 -15.62
CA ALA A 106 -10.84 3.32 -15.63
C ALA A 106 -10.02 2.18 -16.27
N ASN A 107 -8.96 2.48 -17.04
CA ASN A 107 -8.18 1.49 -17.78
C ASN A 107 -6.88 1.10 -17.07
N LEU A 108 -6.99 0.80 -15.78
CA LEU A 108 -5.88 0.36 -14.94
C LEU A 108 -5.75 -1.17 -14.95
N SER A 109 -4.57 -1.67 -14.62
CA SER A 109 -4.25 -3.09 -14.50
C SER A 109 -2.95 -3.28 -13.71
N ASP A 110 -2.58 -4.51 -13.38
CA ASP A 110 -1.27 -4.80 -12.76
C ASP A 110 -0.07 -4.35 -13.60
N SER A 111 -0.22 -4.23 -14.91
CA SER A 111 0.83 -3.71 -15.81
C SER A 111 0.73 -2.20 -16.08
N LYS A 112 -0.34 -1.56 -15.64
CA LYS A 112 -0.61 -0.13 -15.80
C LYS A 112 -1.37 0.38 -14.57
N ALA A 113 -0.68 0.48 -13.45
CA ALA A 113 -1.28 0.92 -12.19
C ALA A 113 -1.10 2.42 -11.95
N LEU A 114 -2.01 3.00 -11.20
CA LEU A 114 -1.83 4.33 -10.62
C LEU A 114 -1.28 4.18 -9.20
N VAL A 115 -0.03 4.58 -9.00
CA VAL A 115 0.62 4.55 -7.69
C VAL A 115 0.37 5.86 -6.95
N LEU A 116 -0.16 5.78 -5.74
CA LEU A 116 -0.44 6.92 -4.87
C LEU A 116 0.32 6.75 -3.55
N SER A 117 1.22 7.70 -3.23
CA SER A 117 1.93 7.68 -1.96
C SER A 117 0.95 7.87 -0.78
N ARG A 118 1.37 7.45 0.41
CA ARG A 118 0.56 7.51 1.65
C ARG A 118 0.01 8.90 1.98
N THR A 119 0.61 9.98 1.48
CA THR A 119 0.21 11.37 1.74
C THR A 119 -0.82 11.91 0.75
N VAL A 120 -1.00 11.24 -0.39
CA VAL A 120 -1.98 11.60 -1.40
C VAL A 120 -3.39 11.45 -0.83
N ARG A 121 -4.27 12.39 -1.16
CA ARG A 121 -5.68 12.31 -0.79
C ARG A 121 -6.47 11.58 -1.86
N LEU A 122 -7.42 10.78 -1.41
CA LEU A 122 -8.37 10.04 -2.24
C LEU A 122 -9.78 10.37 -1.77
N GLU A 123 -10.70 10.60 -2.71
CA GLU A 123 -12.11 10.84 -2.45
C GLU A 123 -12.99 10.18 -3.52
N PHE A 124 -14.25 9.97 -3.19
CA PHE A 124 -15.28 9.58 -4.12
C PHE A 124 -16.33 10.69 -4.23
N VAL A 125 -16.66 11.09 -5.45
CA VAL A 125 -17.71 12.06 -5.75
C VAL A 125 -18.91 11.31 -6.29
N PRO A 126 -19.98 11.12 -5.52
CA PRO A 126 -21.19 10.45 -6.02
C PRO A 126 -21.83 11.27 -7.15
N THR A 127 -22.50 10.57 -8.08
CA THR A 127 -23.39 11.24 -9.04
C THR A 127 -24.63 11.72 -8.29
N PRO A 128 -25.18 12.91 -8.62
CA PRO A 128 -26.41 13.40 -7.98
C PRO A 128 -27.52 12.36 -7.98
N GLU A 129 -28.30 12.30 -6.90
CA GLU A 129 -29.42 11.36 -6.67
C GLU A 129 -28.98 9.87 -6.65
N TYR A 130 -27.67 9.55 -6.70
CA TYR A 130 -27.22 8.19 -6.57
C TYR A 130 -27.07 7.80 -5.10
N ASN A 131 -27.80 6.78 -4.69
CA ASN A 131 -27.63 6.08 -3.42
C ASN A 131 -27.39 4.58 -3.67
N GLY A 132 -26.54 3.97 -2.87
CA GLY A 132 -26.17 2.56 -2.99
C GLY A 132 -24.68 2.35 -2.79
N THR A 133 -24.19 1.18 -3.17
CA THR A 133 -22.78 0.80 -3.06
C THR A 133 -22.16 0.76 -4.45
N PRO A 134 -21.39 1.79 -4.85
CA PRO A 134 -20.65 1.77 -6.11
C PRO A 134 -19.60 0.65 -6.12
N SER A 135 -19.18 0.26 -7.30
CA SER A 135 -17.98 -0.58 -7.43
C SER A 135 -16.78 0.15 -6.83
N GLY A 136 -15.99 -0.54 -6.04
CA GLY A 136 -14.79 0.02 -5.41
C GLY A 136 -13.57 0.03 -6.33
N LEU A 137 -12.44 0.42 -5.74
CA LEU A 137 -11.12 0.31 -6.35
C LEU A 137 -10.45 -0.98 -5.91
N THR A 138 -9.81 -1.71 -6.83
CA THR A 138 -8.87 -2.75 -6.45
C THR A 138 -7.48 -2.17 -6.34
N VAL A 139 -6.83 -2.37 -5.20
CA VAL A 139 -5.51 -1.82 -4.92
C VAL A 139 -4.53 -2.88 -4.45
N ARG A 140 -3.25 -2.61 -4.64
CA ARG A 140 -2.12 -3.33 -4.04
C ARG A 140 -1.44 -2.42 -3.04
N LEU A 141 -1.14 -2.93 -1.86
CA LEU A 141 -0.42 -2.20 -0.82
C LEU A 141 1.09 -2.33 -1.04
N ILE A 142 1.81 -1.23 -0.85
CA ILE A 142 3.26 -1.16 -1.04
C ILE A 142 3.88 -0.73 0.29
N ASP A 143 4.84 -1.50 0.78
CA ASP A 143 5.59 -1.18 1.98
C ASP A 143 6.74 -0.20 1.72
N SER A 144 7.43 0.20 2.79
CA SER A 144 8.51 1.19 2.76
C SER A 144 9.89 0.61 2.44
N SER A 145 9.98 -0.65 2.02
CA SER A 145 11.26 -1.27 1.62
C SER A 145 11.77 -0.73 0.29
N ASP A 146 10.89 -0.13 -0.53
CA ASP A 146 11.23 0.44 -1.83
C ASP A 146 10.87 1.94 -1.91
N VAL A 147 11.48 2.63 -2.87
CA VAL A 147 11.22 4.04 -3.15
C VAL A 147 9.97 4.17 -4.03
N VAL A 148 8.96 4.83 -3.51
CA VAL A 148 7.68 5.02 -4.19
C VAL A 148 7.58 6.43 -4.78
N VAL A 149 7.27 6.50 -6.08
CA VAL A 149 6.96 7.75 -6.78
C VAL A 149 5.47 7.76 -7.15
N THR A 150 4.75 8.79 -6.72
CA THR A 150 3.35 8.98 -7.13
C THR A 150 3.26 9.26 -8.63
N GLY A 151 2.42 8.52 -9.33
CA GLY A 151 2.18 8.72 -10.75
C GLY A 151 1.64 7.48 -11.45
N THR A 152 1.30 7.64 -12.73
CA THR A 152 0.90 6.50 -13.58
C THR A 152 2.15 5.77 -14.01
N THR A 153 2.26 4.50 -13.64
CA THR A 153 3.34 3.64 -14.09
C THR A 153 2.91 2.88 -15.33
N THR A 154 3.54 3.16 -16.47
CA THR A 154 3.44 2.33 -17.65
C THR A 154 4.60 1.34 -17.62
N GLY A 155 4.29 0.03 -17.68
CA GLY A 155 5.29 -1.02 -17.77
C GLY A 155 5.87 -1.56 -16.46
N VAL A 156 5.39 -1.13 -15.31
CA VAL A 156 5.69 -1.80 -14.04
C VAL A 156 4.77 -3.02 -13.94
N ASN A 157 5.33 -4.18 -14.17
CA ASN A 157 4.62 -5.43 -13.91
C ASN A 157 4.66 -5.68 -12.38
N LEU A 158 3.62 -5.24 -11.67
CA LEU A 158 3.47 -5.44 -10.23
C LEU A 158 3.51 -6.93 -9.82
N LEU A 159 3.30 -7.84 -10.77
CA LEU A 159 3.44 -9.28 -10.55
C LEU A 159 4.91 -9.73 -10.45
N LEU A 160 5.86 -8.92 -10.93
CA LEU A 160 7.29 -9.24 -10.91
C LEU A 160 8.03 -8.62 -9.71
N THR A 161 7.48 -7.58 -9.10
CA THR A 161 7.98 -6.97 -7.84
C THR A 161 7.36 -7.73 -6.65
N ARG A 162 7.92 -8.89 -6.33
CA ARG A 162 7.28 -9.89 -5.47
C ARG A 162 7.25 -9.61 -3.98
N GLN A 163 7.90 -8.57 -3.48
CA GLN A 163 8.17 -8.47 -2.04
C GLN A 163 7.50 -7.30 -1.31
N ALA A 164 6.86 -6.37 -2.05
CA ALA A 164 6.31 -5.15 -1.44
C ALA A 164 4.80 -4.96 -1.64
N ILE A 165 4.06 -5.95 -2.19
CA ILE A 165 2.71 -5.67 -2.72
C ILE A 165 1.68 -6.73 -2.31
N ALA A 166 0.62 -6.30 -1.65
CA ALA A 166 -0.55 -7.11 -1.29
C ALA A 166 -1.86 -6.48 -1.81
N GLY A 167 -2.88 -7.27 -2.12
CA GLY A 167 -4.14 -6.79 -2.71
C GLY A 167 -5.21 -6.46 -1.66
N VAL A 168 -5.91 -5.35 -1.85
CA VAL A 168 -7.09 -4.92 -1.08
C VAL A 168 -8.13 -4.31 -2.02
N ASP A 169 -9.39 -4.59 -1.76
CA ASP A 169 -10.51 -3.91 -2.41
C ASP A 169 -10.97 -2.72 -1.57
N VAL A 170 -11.25 -1.60 -2.20
CA VAL A 170 -11.87 -0.43 -1.58
C VAL A 170 -13.30 -0.35 -2.04
N THR A 171 -14.23 -0.32 -1.09
CA THR A 171 -15.65 -0.13 -1.38
C THR A 171 -16.14 1.19 -0.82
N VAL A 172 -17.17 1.76 -1.43
CA VAL A 172 -17.94 2.90 -0.93
C VAL A 172 -19.29 2.39 -0.45
N ASN A 173 -19.69 2.77 0.75
CA ASN A 173 -21.01 2.47 1.34
C ASN A 173 -21.73 3.78 1.64
#